data_49f3113f1bfa23ef2e47b97b8e231c15
#
_entry.id   49f3113f1bfa23ef2e47b97b8e231c15
#
_cell.length_a   1.000
_cell.length_b   1.000
_cell.length_c   1.000
_cell.angle_alpha   90.00
_cell.angle_beta   90.00
_cell.angle_gamma   90.00
#
_symmetry.space_group_name_H-M   'P 1'
#
loop_
_entity.id
_entity.type
_entity.pdbx_description
1 polymer ?
#
loop_
_entity_poly.entity_id
_entity_poly.type
_entity_poly.pdbx_seq_one_letter_code
_entity_poly.pdbx_strand_id
1 'polypeptide(L)'
;MVDNNETMTRSVTVIDERLQRLIKRREAAAGERETLVAQRSAIIDLAKEEAREDLSADEETEFGSLTEQIKSKDSELRSYDERITELSDEMDRDRQLTAGALAVRQARARASVANEARVYDQGNGRSYLQ
;
A
#
# COMPACT_ATOMS: atom_id res chain seq x y z
N MET A 1 22.49 -19.32 12.59
CA MET A 1 21.04 -19.53 12.78
C MET A 1 20.30 -18.27 12.39
N VAL A 2 19.44 -18.36 11.42
CA VAL A 2 18.70 -17.16 10.97
C VAL A 2 17.58 -16.89 11.98
N ASP A 3 17.59 -15.69 12.52
CA ASP A 3 16.55 -15.25 13.42
C ASP A 3 15.27 -14.99 12.61
N ASN A 4 14.13 -15.50 13.07
CA ASN A 4 12.83 -15.27 12.45
C ASN A 4 12.51 -13.77 12.30
N ASN A 5 12.97 -12.95 13.23
CA ASN A 5 12.78 -11.49 13.19
C ASN A 5 13.52 -10.85 12.02
N GLU A 6 14.74 -11.31 11.71
CA GLU A 6 15.49 -10.82 10.54
C GLU A 6 14.77 -11.16 9.23
N THR A 7 14.23 -12.38 9.12
CA THR A 7 13.51 -12.80 7.92
C THR A 7 12.24 -11.96 7.72
N MET A 8 11.49 -11.71 8.78
CA MET A 8 10.29 -10.86 8.73
C MET A 8 10.63 -9.41 8.38
N THR A 9 11.70 -8.86 8.95
CA THR A 9 12.16 -7.51 8.65
C THR A 9 12.57 -7.37 7.19
N ARG A 10 13.28 -8.34 6.62
CA ARG A 10 13.65 -8.35 5.21
C ARG A 10 12.43 -8.40 4.31
N SER A 11 11.44 -9.23 4.64
CA SER A 11 10.20 -9.35 3.89
C SER A 11 9.43 -8.04 3.85
N VAL A 12 9.27 -7.36 4.98
CA VAL A 12 8.61 -6.06 5.08
C VAL A 12 9.37 -5.00 4.28
N THR A 13 10.71 -4.99 4.34
CA THR A 13 11.55 -4.05 3.59
C THR A 13 11.38 -4.23 2.09
N VAL A 14 11.35 -5.47 1.59
CA VAL A 14 11.15 -5.77 0.17
C VAL A 14 9.77 -5.30 -0.31
N ILE A 15 8.73 -5.54 0.49
CA ILE A 15 7.37 -5.08 0.18
C ILE A 15 7.32 -3.55 0.16
N ASP A 16 7.94 -2.89 1.14
CA ASP A 16 8.00 -1.43 1.19
C ASP A 16 8.71 -0.83 -0.01
N GLU A 17 9.84 -1.38 -0.42
CA GLU A 17 10.57 -0.94 -1.61
C GLU A 17 9.73 -1.08 -2.87
N ARG A 18 9.02 -2.19 -3.01
CA ARG A 18 8.11 -2.43 -4.14
C ARG A 18 6.96 -1.42 -4.13
N LEU A 19 6.39 -1.16 -2.96
CA LEU A 19 5.33 -0.18 -2.77
C LEU A 19 5.80 1.21 -3.19
N GLN A 20 6.98 1.64 -2.76
CA GLN A 20 7.55 2.93 -3.14
C GLN A 20 7.77 3.05 -4.65
N ARG A 21 8.21 1.99 -5.31
CA ARG A 21 8.36 1.97 -6.77
C ARG A 21 7.03 2.12 -7.48
N LEU A 22 6.00 1.46 -7.00
CA LEU A 22 4.65 1.57 -7.58
C LEU A 22 4.08 2.97 -7.39
N ILE A 23 4.29 3.58 -6.24
CA ILE A 23 3.87 4.96 -5.96
C ILE A 23 4.55 5.93 -6.93
N LYS A 24 5.84 5.79 -7.15
CA LYS A 24 6.58 6.62 -8.11
C LYS A 24 6.08 6.47 -9.54
N ARG A 25 5.80 5.23 -9.96
CA ARG A 25 5.25 4.96 -11.30
C ARG A 25 3.85 5.55 -11.44
N ARG A 26 3.05 5.45 -10.38
CA ARG A 26 1.72 6.07 -10.36
C ARG A 26 1.81 7.58 -10.51
N GLU A 27 2.71 8.23 -9.80
CA GLU A 27 2.93 9.67 -9.89
C GLU A 27 3.37 10.09 -11.29
N ALA A 28 4.26 9.33 -11.91
CA ALA A 28 4.71 9.57 -13.28
C ALA A 28 3.54 9.43 -14.26
N ALA A 29 2.72 8.38 -14.14
CA ALA A 29 1.55 8.17 -14.99
C ALA A 29 0.52 9.28 -14.79
N ALA A 30 0.31 9.75 -13.57
CA ALA A 30 -0.60 10.87 -13.27
C ALA A 30 -0.11 12.17 -13.91
N GLY A 31 1.20 12.44 -13.87
CA GLY A 31 1.81 13.59 -14.53
C GLY A 31 1.65 13.54 -16.05
N GLU A 32 1.84 12.37 -16.65
CA GLU A 32 1.62 12.16 -18.08
C GLU A 32 0.16 12.38 -18.46
N ARG A 33 -0.77 11.92 -17.62
CA ARG A 33 -2.20 12.16 -17.81
C ARG A 33 -2.53 13.64 -17.79
N GLU A 34 -2.00 14.39 -16.84
CA GLU A 34 -2.21 15.84 -16.74
C GLU A 34 -1.70 16.56 -17.99
N THR A 35 -0.56 16.15 -18.53
CA THR A 35 -0.01 16.69 -19.77
C THR A 35 -0.96 16.45 -20.94
N LEU A 36 -1.50 15.23 -21.05
CA LEU A 36 -2.46 14.88 -22.12
C LEU A 36 -3.76 15.68 -21.99
N VAL A 37 -4.25 15.85 -20.77
CA VAL A 37 -5.45 16.66 -20.51
C VAL A 37 -5.21 18.13 -20.89
N ALA A 38 -4.03 18.67 -20.56
CA ALA A 38 -3.65 20.03 -20.94
C ALA A 38 -3.56 20.21 -22.45
N GLN A 39 -2.99 19.24 -23.15
CA GLN A 39 -2.91 19.27 -24.62
C GLN A 39 -4.30 19.22 -25.24
N ARG A 40 -5.19 18.38 -24.72
CA ARG A 40 -6.57 18.28 -25.19
C ARG A 40 -7.34 19.58 -24.94
N SER A 41 -7.18 20.19 -23.78
CA SER A 41 -7.79 21.47 -23.43
C SER A 41 -7.31 22.60 -24.33
N ALA A 42 -6.03 22.58 -24.71
CA ALA A 42 -5.45 23.58 -25.62
C ALA A 42 -6.15 23.61 -26.98
N ILE A 43 -6.57 22.45 -27.49
CA ILE A 43 -7.32 22.36 -28.76
C ILE A 43 -8.65 23.12 -28.65
N ILE A 44 -9.37 22.92 -27.56
CA ILE A 44 -10.64 23.60 -27.29
C ILE A 44 -10.42 25.10 -27.10
N ASP A 45 -9.39 25.49 -26.34
CA ASP A 45 -9.07 26.89 -26.07
C ASP A 45 -8.72 27.65 -27.37
N LEU A 46 -7.97 27.01 -28.25
CA LEU A 46 -7.64 27.59 -29.56
C LEU A 46 -8.89 27.84 -30.40
N ALA A 47 -9.80 26.87 -30.45
CA ALA A 47 -11.07 27.02 -31.17
C ALA A 47 -11.90 28.16 -30.59
N LYS A 48 -11.91 28.34 -29.26
CA LYS A 48 -12.61 29.46 -28.59
C LYS A 48 -11.98 30.81 -28.92
N GLU A 49 -10.64 30.89 -28.93
CA GLU A 49 -9.92 32.11 -29.30
C GLU A 49 -10.24 32.57 -30.73
N GLU A 50 -10.39 31.60 -31.63
CA GLU A 50 -10.73 31.83 -33.02
C GLU A 50 -12.24 31.98 -33.25
N ALA A 51 -13.03 31.97 -32.18
CA ALA A 51 -14.49 32.08 -32.20
C ALA A 51 -15.15 31.02 -33.11
N ARG A 52 -14.55 29.80 -33.16
CA ARG A 52 -15.10 28.68 -33.91
C ARG A 52 -15.97 27.84 -33.00
N GLU A 53 -17.13 27.42 -33.47
CA GLU A 53 -18.02 26.52 -32.74
C GLU A 53 -17.55 25.08 -32.87
N ASP A 54 -16.98 24.70 -34.02
CA ASP A 54 -16.54 23.36 -34.30
C ASP A 54 -15.03 23.27 -34.45
N LEU A 55 -14.49 22.08 -34.12
CA LEU A 55 -13.10 21.75 -34.36
C LEU A 55 -12.91 21.39 -35.84
N SER A 56 -11.70 21.64 -36.37
CA SER A 56 -11.33 21.15 -37.71
C SER A 56 -11.23 19.63 -37.69
N ALA A 57 -11.21 19.01 -38.89
CA ALA A 57 -11.06 17.54 -38.99
C ALA A 57 -9.76 17.04 -38.31
N ASP A 58 -8.66 17.76 -38.49
CA ASP A 58 -7.38 17.41 -37.85
C ASP A 58 -7.45 17.55 -36.34
N GLU A 59 -8.07 18.61 -35.86
CA GLU A 59 -8.28 18.84 -34.42
C GLU A 59 -9.17 17.79 -33.80
N GLU A 60 -10.23 17.36 -34.48
CA GLU A 60 -11.11 16.28 -34.05
C GLU A 60 -10.35 14.95 -33.92
N THR A 61 -9.49 14.64 -34.89
CA THR A 61 -8.65 13.44 -34.86
C THR A 61 -7.67 13.49 -33.68
N GLU A 62 -7.01 14.62 -33.49
CA GLU A 62 -6.06 14.82 -32.39
C GLU A 62 -6.77 14.74 -31.03
N PHE A 63 -7.91 15.39 -30.90
CA PHE A 63 -8.73 15.36 -29.69
C PHE A 63 -9.13 13.90 -29.35
N GLY A 64 -9.59 13.14 -30.33
CA GLY A 64 -9.96 11.74 -30.17
C GLY A 64 -8.77 10.87 -29.73
N SER A 65 -7.60 11.08 -30.36
CA SER A 65 -6.37 10.37 -29.98
C SER A 65 -5.97 10.68 -28.53
N LEU A 66 -6.00 11.94 -28.13
CA LEU A 66 -5.69 12.34 -26.76
C LEU A 66 -6.70 11.75 -25.76
N THR A 67 -7.97 11.70 -26.13
CA THR A 67 -9.01 11.08 -25.30
C THR A 67 -8.71 9.59 -25.05
N GLU A 68 -8.30 8.87 -26.09
CA GLU A 68 -7.92 7.45 -25.96
C GLU A 68 -6.67 7.26 -25.10
N GLN A 69 -5.70 8.13 -25.25
CA GLN A 69 -4.48 8.11 -24.42
C GLN A 69 -4.80 8.39 -22.96
N ILE A 70 -5.71 9.34 -22.69
CA ILE A 70 -6.15 9.66 -21.31
C ILE A 70 -6.87 8.45 -20.71
N LYS A 71 -7.74 7.79 -21.44
CA LYS A 71 -8.42 6.57 -20.97
C LYS A 71 -7.43 5.46 -20.65
N SER A 72 -6.39 5.32 -21.46
CA SER A 72 -5.31 4.35 -21.22
C SER A 72 -4.57 4.66 -19.93
N LYS A 73 -4.26 5.94 -19.67
CA LYS A 73 -3.64 6.38 -18.42
C LYS A 73 -4.57 6.15 -17.23
N ASP A 74 -5.87 6.38 -17.37
CA ASP A 74 -6.85 6.11 -16.31
C ASP A 74 -6.87 4.63 -15.93
N SER A 75 -6.80 3.74 -16.90
CA SER A 75 -6.71 2.29 -16.65
C SER A 75 -5.40 1.92 -15.96
N GLU A 76 -4.31 2.51 -16.39
CA GLU A 76 -2.98 2.30 -15.79
C GLU A 76 -2.95 2.78 -14.32
N LEU A 77 -3.50 3.96 -14.04
CA LEU A 77 -3.60 4.51 -12.70
C LEU A 77 -4.43 3.62 -11.78
N ARG A 78 -5.56 3.12 -12.29
CA ARG A 78 -6.41 2.20 -11.55
C ARG A 78 -5.70 0.92 -11.19
N SER A 79 -4.91 0.37 -12.13
CA SER A 79 -4.08 -0.82 -11.89
C SER A 79 -3.03 -0.56 -10.80
N TYR A 80 -2.35 0.59 -10.84
CA TYR A 80 -1.40 0.96 -9.80
C TYR A 80 -2.09 1.12 -8.45
N ASP A 81 -3.25 1.77 -8.40
CA ASP A 81 -4.00 1.97 -7.16
C ASP A 81 -4.39 0.63 -6.52
N GLU A 82 -4.83 -0.34 -7.31
CA GLU A 82 -5.16 -1.67 -6.82
C GLU A 82 -3.95 -2.38 -6.22
N ARG A 83 -2.82 -2.35 -6.91
CA ARG A 83 -1.59 -2.97 -6.44
C ARG A 83 -1.04 -2.30 -5.17
N ILE A 84 -1.10 -0.97 -5.14
CA ILE A 84 -0.65 -0.19 -3.98
C ILE A 84 -1.51 -0.53 -2.77
N THR A 85 -2.83 -0.59 -2.94
CA THR A 85 -3.77 -0.96 -1.88
C THR A 85 -3.51 -2.37 -1.37
N GLU A 86 -3.33 -3.34 -2.27
CA GLU A 86 -3.03 -4.73 -1.91
C GLU A 86 -1.75 -4.86 -1.08
N LEU A 87 -0.67 -4.20 -1.52
CA LEU A 87 0.60 -4.25 -0.80
C LEU A 87 0.54 -3.52 0.53
N SER A 88 -0.15 -2.38 0.58
CA SER A 88 -0.36 -1.63 1.81
C SER A 88 -1.13 -2.45 2.84
N ASP A 89 -2.19 -3.13 2.41
CA ASP A 89 -3.00 -4.00 3.26
C ASP A 89 -2.19 -5.20 3.76
N GLU A 90 -1.37 -5.78 2.90
CA GLU A 90 -0.48 -6.88 3.26
C GLU A 90 0.53 -6.46 4.33
N MET A 91 1.13 -5.29 4.18
CA MET A 91 2.04 -4.73 5.19
C MET A 91 1.34 -4.51 6.53
N ASP A 92 0.13 -3.99 6.51
CA ASP A 92 -0.65 -3.75 7.72
C ASP A 92 -0.99 -5.06 8.43
N ARG A 93 -1.39 -6.10 7.67
CA ARG A 93 -1.64 -7.43 8.23
C ARG A 93 -0.39 -8.04 8.86
N ASP A 94 0.74 -7.92 8.19
CA ASP A 94 2.01 -8.42 8.73
C ASP A 94 2.39 -7.72 10.03
N ARG A 95 2.21 -6.42 10.11
CA ARG A 95 2.44 -5.65 11.34
C ARG A 95 1.51 -6.10 12.46
N GLN A 96 0.25 -6.30 12.17
CA GLN A 96 -0.74 -6.77 13.16
C GLN A 96 -0.42 -8.17 13.65
N LEU A 97 -0.04 -9.08 12.76
CA LEU A 97 0.35 -10.44 13.12
C LEU A 97 1.61 -10.44 13.97
N THR A 98 2.59 -9.62 13.65
CA THR A 98 3.81 -9.49 14.43
C THR A 98 3.51 -8.95 15.83
N ALA A 99 2.69 -7.91 15.92
CA ALA A 99 2.27 -7.34 17.21
C ALA A 99 1.48 -8.35 18.04
N GLY A 100 0.58 -9.12 17.40
CA GLY A 100 -0.19 -10.18 18.05
C GLY A 100 0.71 -11.30 18.59
N ALA A 101 1.69 -11.73 17.80
CA ALA A 101 2.66 -12.75 18.23
C ALA A 101 3.46 -12.28 19.44
N LEU A 102 3.90 -11.02 19.46
CA LEU A 102 4.61 -10.44 20.60
C LEU A 102 3.74 -10.42 21.85
N ALA A 103 2.47 -10.00 21.71
CA ALA A 103 1.52 -9.96 22.82
C ALA A 103 1.30 -11.37 23.41
N VAL A 104 1.19 -12.38 22.58
CA VAL A 104 1.04 -13.78 23.02
C VAL A 104 2.29 -14.26 23.77
N ARG A 105 3.48 -13.93 23.29
CA ARG A 105 4.72 -14.27 23.98
C ARG A 105 4.78 -13.63 25.37
N GLN A 106 4.42 -12.37 25.48
CA GLN A 106 4.38 -11.66 26.76
C GLN A 106 3.37 -12.28 27.71
N ALA A 107 2.18 -12.63 27.22
CA ALA A 107 1.16 -13.27 28.02
C ALA A 107 1.63 -14.65 28.54
N ARG A 108 2.28 -15.44 27.70
CA ARG A 108 2.86 -16.72 28.10
C ARG A 108 3.93 -16.57 29.18
N ALA A 109 4.80 -15.59 29.03
CA ALA A 109 5.84 -15.33 30.01
C ALA A 109 5.23 -14.99 31.36
N ARG A 110 4.19 -14.14 31.40
CA ARG A 110 3.46 -13.81 32.63
C ARG A 110 2.77 -15.02 33.25
N ALA A 111 2.12 -15.83 32.43
CA ALA A 111 1.45 -17.04 32.89
C ALA A 111 2.45 -18.05 33.48
N SER A 112 3.60 -18.22 32.83
CA SER A 112 4.65 -19.11 33.30
C SER A 112 5.18 -18.68 34.68
N VAL A 113 5.46 -17.39 34.86
CA VAL A 113 5.91 -16.86 36.15
C VAL A 113 4.84 -17.05 37.24
N ALA A 114 3.58 -16.81 36.93
CA ALA A 114 2.47 -17.00 37.87
C ALA A 114 2.34 -18.49 38.26
N ASN A 115 2.47 -19.42 37.31
CA ASN A 115 2.43 -20.85 37.59
C ASN A 115 3.57 -21.32 38.47
N GLU A 116 4.77 -20.83 38.27
CA GLU A 116 5.92 -21.14 39.11
C GLU A 116 5.68 -20.66 40.56
N ALA A 117 5.18 -19.47 40.75
CA ALA A 117 4.84 -18.94 42.06
C ALA A 117 3.78 -19.80 42.78
N ARG A 118 2.76 -20.26 42.06
CA ARG A 118 1.71 -21.14 42.63
C ARG A 118 2.28 -22.46 43.08
N VAL A 119 3.11 -23.08 42.30
CA VAL A 119 3.74 -24.38 42.66
C VAL A 119 4.58 -24.22 43.90
N TYR A 120 5.34 -23.14 43.99
CA TYR A 120 6.15 -22.87 45.19
C TYR A 120 5.29 -22.70 46.43
N ASP A 121 4.21 -21.95 46.38
CA ASP A 121 3.30 -21.73 47.52
C ASP A 121 2.62 -23.04 47.95
N GLN A 122 2.19 -23.84 47.00
CA GLN A 122 1.58 -25.13 47.30
C GLN A 122 2.56 -26.09 47.99
N GLY A 123 3.79 -26.09 47.54
CA GLY A 123 4.84 -26.87 48.17
C GLY A 123 5.04 -26.48 49.66
N ASN A 124 5.06 -25.18 49.96
CA ASN A 124 5.16 -24.71 51.30
C ASN A 124 3.93 -25.09 52.13
N GLY A 125 2.76 -24.95 51.57
CA GLY A 125 1.52 -25.32 52.25
C GLY A 125 1.46 -26.79 52.62
N ARG A 126 1.93 -27.67 51.77
CA ARG A 126 1.97 -29.11 52.06
C ARG A 126 2.92 -29.42 53.22
N SER A 127 4.07 -28.83 53.22
CA SER A 127 5.04 -29.02 54.26
C SER A 127 4.49 -28.55 55.61
N TYR A 128 3.71 -27.52 55.64
CA TYR A 128 3.09 -26.99 56.83
C TYR A 128 2.02 -27.94 57.42
N LEU A 129 1.20 -28.53 56.57
CA LEU A 129 0.10 -29.35 57.01
C LEU A 129 0.51 -30.70 57.62
N GLN A 130 1.69 -31.07 57.51
CA GLN A 130 2.21 -32.25 58.16
C GLN A 130 2.63 -31.99 59.60
#